data_4e3601871213bc78c22ef9005f9d3d53
#
_entry.id   4e3601871213bc78c22ef9005f9d3d53
#
_cell.length_a   1.000
_cell.length_b   1.000
_cell.length_c   1.000
_cell.angle_alpha   90.00
_cell.angle_beta   90.00
_cell.angle_gamma   90.00
#
_symmetry.space_group_name_H-M   'P 1'
#
loop_
_entity.id
_entity.type
_entity.pdbx_description
1 polymer ?
#
loop_
_entity_poly.entity_id
_entity_poly.type
_entity_poly.pdbx_seq_one_letter_code
_entity_poly.pdbx_strand_id
1 'polypeptide(L)'
;LSNGRLLLNLVTGGDEQELKGDGIFEDHATRYQTASEYTTIWREILTRSHTGESFTFNGERLQVEDAKLLYPPLQQPYPPLWFGGSSEAAQTLAAEQVDSYLTWGEPPAAVKEKIEQLKTKAAAKGRTLSYGIRLHVIVRETNEAAWQAADELLSHVNDDTIAAAQAKFAQMDSVGQQRMAALHGGRRDNLEISPNLWAGIGLVRGGAGTALLGDPQTVAARIQEYADLGIDNFIFSGYPHLEEAYRFAELVFPLLPIDTQNTLVKPNLTGPFGEIVANNYAPPQQTRDTATPKTPTTAAPKHAIAS
;
A
#
# COMPACT_ATOMS: atom_id res chain seq x y z
N LEU A 1 20.75 -4.42 -2.65
CA LEU A 1 20.05 -5.41 -1.83
C LEU A 1 18.73 -5.85 -2.45
N SER A 2 17.85 -4.89 -2.87
CA SER A 2 16.52 -5.22 -3.43
C SER A 2 16.57 -5.67 -4.91
N ASN A 3 17.67 -5.51 -5.59
CA ASN A 3 17.82 -5.78 -7.03
C ASN A 3 16.72 -5.08 -7.87
N GLY A 4 16.49 -3.80 -7.59
CA GLY A 4 15.51 -2.99 -8.33
C GLY A 4 14.05 -3.19 -7.92
N ARG A 5 13.77 -3.74 -6.73
CA ARG A 5 12.40 -3.99 -6.23
C ARG A 5 11.98 -3.08 -5.07
N LEU A 6 12.72 -2.02 -4.81
CA LEU A 6 12.39 -1.08 -3.74
C LEU A 6 11.14 -0.28 -4.11
N LEU A 7 10.21 -0.19 -3.18
CA LEU A 7 9.06 0.71 -3.20
C LEU A 7 9.17 1.64 -1.98
N LEU A 8 8.91 2.91 -2.17
CA LEU A 8 8.98 3.90 -1.09
C LEU A 8 7.61 4.49 -0.81
N ASN A 9 7.13 4.34 0.41
CA ASN A 9 5.89 4.94 0.85
C ASN A 9 6.18 6.22 1.64
N LEU A 10 5.75 7.37 1.11
CA LEU A 10 5.82 8.65 1.79
C LEU A 10 4.72 8.75 2.85
N VAL A 11 5.05 9.38 3.98
CA VAL A 11 4.11 9.66 5.06
C VAL A 11 4.35 11.08 5.57
N THR A 12 3.28 11.87 5.68
CA THR A 12 3.34 13.27 6.17
C THR A 12 2.97 13.39 7.65
N GLY A 13 2.58 12.25 8.28
CA GLY A 13 2.09 12.24 9.66
C GLY A 13 0.63 12.68 9.77
N GLY A 14 -0.02 12.23 10.83
CA GLY A 14 -1.43 12.55 11.13
C GLY A 14 -1.73 12.53 12.63
N ASP A 15 -0.79 12.08 13.47
CA ASP A 15 -0.88 12.17 14.91
C ASP A 15 -0.06 13.38 15.37
N GLU A 16 -0.76 14.41 15.82
CA GLU A 16 -0.15 15.67 16.23
C GLU A 16 0.80 15.51 17.42
N GLN A 17 0.51 14.58 18.30
CA GLN A 17 1.34 14.33 19.49
C GLN A 17 2.65 13.64 19.12
N GLU A 18 2.61 12.68 18.17
CA GLU A 18 3.81 12.05 17.62
C GLU A 18 4.68 13.07 16.88
N LEU A 19 4.06 13.89 16.02
CA LEU A 19 4.76 14.95 15.28
C LEU A 19 5.48 15.93 16.21
N LYS A 20 4.82 16.38 17.27
CA LYS A 20 5.44 17.24 18.29
C LYS A 20 6.58 16.54 19.03
N GLY A 21 6.45 15.24 19.29
CA GLY A 21 7.52 14.40 19.85
C GLY A 21 8.76 14.32 18.95
N ASP A 22 8.56 14.36 17.63
CA ASP A 22 9.61 14.37 16.62
C ASP A 22 10.14 15.79 16.29
N GLY A 23 9.65 16.82 17.00
CA GLY A 23 10.05 18.21 16.80
C GLY A 23 9.35 18.90 15.62
N ILE A 24 8.26 18.34 15.11
CA ILE A 24 7.46 18.88 14.01
C ILE A 24 6.24 19.60 14.59
N PHE A 25 6.23 20.93 14.50
CA PHE A 25 5.16 21.78 15.02
C PHE A 25 4.34 22.46 13.92
N GLU A 26 4.57 22.08 12.68
CA GLU A 26 3.91 22.63 11.52
C GLU A 26 2.45 22.19 11.43
N ASP A 27 1.58 23.08 10.93
CA ASP A 27 0.20 22.75 10.62
C ASP A 27 0.10 21.80 9.41
N HIS A 28 -1.08 21.26 9.17
CA HIS A 28 -1.33 20.32 8.10
C HIS A 28 -0.93 20.88 6.72
N ALA A 29 -1.30 22.12 6.39
CA ALA A 29 -1.03 22.70 5.09
C ALA A 29 0.48 22.88 4.86
N THR A 30 1.19 23.37 5.87
CA THR A 30 2.63 23.57 5.86
C THR A 30 3.39 22.23 5.70
N ARG A 31 2.96 21.17 6.42
CA ARG A 31 3.56 19.84 6.25
C ARG A 31 3.42 19.31 4.81
N TYR A 32 2.27 19.54 4.15
CA TYR A 32 2.08 19.13 2.77
C TYR A 32 2.88 19.96 1.78
N GLN A 33 3.07 21.26 2.04
CA GLN A 33 3.97 22.09 1.25
C GLN A 33 5.42 21.59 1.37
N THR A 34 5.90 21.36 2.59
CA THR A 34 7.22 20.78 2.84
C THR A 34 7.38 19.42 2.15
N ALA A 35 6.36 18.55 2.23
CA ALA A 35 6.39 17.24 1.56
C ALA A 35 6.44 17.36 0.04
N SER A 36 5.77 18.33 -0.56
CA SER A 36 5.81 18.59 -1.99
C SER A 36 7.19 19.03 -2.45
N GLU A 37 7.80 19.97 -1.75
CA GLU A 37 9.16 20.44 -2.05
C GLU A 37 10.20 19.32 -1.84
N TYR A 38 10.10 18.59 -0.73
CA TYR A 38 10.96 17.42 -0.46
C TYR A 38 10.86 16.37 -1.56
N THR A 39 9.65 16.04 -1.99
CA THR A 39 9.44 15.04 -3.04
C THR A 39 10.01 15.50 -4.38
N THR A 40 9.88 16.79 -4.70
CA THR A 40 10.51 17.40 -5.89
C THR A 40 12.03 17.27 -5.84
N ILE A 41 12.65 17.67 -4.73
CA ILE A 41 14.09 17.57 -4.53
C ILE A 41 14.56 16.12 -4.65
N TRP A 42 13.86 15.20 -3.97
CA TRP A 42 14.19 13.78 -3.95
C TRP A 42 14.14 13.16 -5.35
N ARG A 43 13.09 13.41 -6.11
CA ARG A 43 12.92 12.89 -7.48
C ARG A 43 13.98 13.43 -8.42
N GLU A 44 14.23 14.75 -8.38
CA GLU A 44 15.21 15.41 -9.25
C GLU A 44 16.64 14.93 -8.98
N ILE A 45 17.05 14.85 -7.72
CA ILE A 45 18.40 14.38 -7.36
C ILE A 45 18.60 12.92 -7.81
N LEU A 46 17.62 12.03 -7.59
CA LEU A 46 17.73 10.64 -8.00
C LEU A 46 17.74 10.49 -9.52
N THR A 47 16.87 11.21 -10.23
CA THR A 47 16.83 11.18 -11.70
C THR A 47 18.15 11.67 -12.30
N ARG A 48 18.65 12.80 -11.83
CA ARG A 48 19.90 13.42 -12.34
C ARG A 48 21.15 12.63 -11.96
N SER A 49 21.09 11.83 -10.91
CA SER A 49 22.22 10.97 -10.52
C SER A 49 22.65 10.00 -11.62
N HIS A 50 21.73 9.61 -12.53
CA HIS A 50 22.04 8.74 -13.67
C HIS A 50 22.91 9.42 -14.74
N THR A 51 22.83 10.75 -14.85
CA THR A 51 23.66 11.55 -15.80
C THR A 51 24.83 12.22 -15.09
N GLY A 52 24.87 12.18 -13.76
CA GLY A 52 25.89 12.85 -12.97
C GLY A 52 25.68 14.37 -12.82
N GLU A 53 24.50 14.87 -13.19
CA GLU A 53 24.13 16.27 -13.03
C GLU A 53 23.75 16.59 -11.59
N SER A 54 23.98 17.84 -11.18
CA SER A 54 23.51 18.36 -9.90
C SER A 54 22.15 19.02 -10.03
N PHE A 55 21.50 19.25 -8.89
CA PHE A 55 20.22 19.93 -8.79
C PHE A 55 20.25 21.03 -7.73
N THR A 56 19.75 22.20 -8.11
CA THR A 56 19.54 23.34 -7.21
C THR A 56 18.06 23.63 -7.14
N PHE A 57 17.54 23.82 -5.93
CA PHE A 57 16.14 24.14 -5.68
C PHE A 57 16.02 25.21 -4.60
N ASN A 58 15.21 26.22 -4.84
CA ASN A 58 14.91 27.30 -3.91
C ASN A 58 13.39 27.37 -3.71
N GLY A 59 12.87 26.60 -2.75
CA GLY A 59 11.48 26.61 -2.34
C GLY A 59 11.19 27.62 -1.23
N GLU A 60 9.97 27.61 -0.76
CA GLU A 60 9.54 28.39 0.41
C GLU A 60 9.98 27.73 1.73
N ARG A 61 10.07 26.42 1.74
CA ARG A 61 10.33 25.59 2.92
C ARG A 61 11.71 24.95 2.89
N LEU A 62 12.15 24.49 1.73
CA LEU A 62 13.39 23.76 1.55
C LEU A 62 14.25 24.41 0.48
N GLN A 63 15.55 24.36 0.72
CA GLN A 63 16.55 24.84 -0.23
C GLN A 63 17.69 23.82 -0.31
N VAL A 64 18.10 23.51 -1.53
CA VAL A 64 19.33 22.75 -1.79
C VAL A 64 20.12 23.43 -2.91
N GLU A 65 21.43 23.41 -2.80
CA GLU A 65 22.34 23.97 -3.80
C GLU A 65 23.34 22.91 -4.25
N ASP A 66 23.45 22.75 -5.55
CA ASP A 66 24.38 21.81 -6.20
C ASP A 66 24.31 20.36 -5.65
N ALA A 67 23.12 19.94 -5.26
CA ALA A 67 22.89 18.63 -4.66
C ALA A 67 23.10 17.51 -5.68
N LYS A 68 23.85 16.48 -5.29
CA LYS A 68 24.24 15.37 -6.17
C LYS A 68 24.37 14.06 -5.40
N LEU A 69 23.95 12.97 -6.02
CA LEU A 69 24.25 11.62 -5.56
C LEU A 69 25.43 11.03 -6.32
N LEU A 70 26.35 10.43 -5.57
CA LEU A 70 27.52 9.75 -6.15
C LEU A 70 27.15 8.39 -6.77
N TYR A 71 26.13 7.75 -6.21
CA TYR A 71 25.70 6.41 -6.62
C TYR A 71 24.21 6.45 -7.01
N PRO A 72 23.91 6.34 -8.31
CA PRO A 72 22.52 6.31 -8.77
C PRO A 72 21.80 5.03 -8.28
N PRO A 73 20.47 5.08 -8.07
CA PRO A 73 19.69 3.90 -7.79
C PRO A 73 19.70 2.97 -9.01
N LEU A 74 19.46 1.67 -8.78
CA LEU A 74 19.31 0.71 -9.87
C LEU A 74 18.01 0.96 -10.66
N GLN A 75 16.97 1.44 -9.98
CA GLN A 75 15.67 1.74 -10.58
C GLN A 75 15.71 3.12 -11.23
N GLN A 76 15.16 3.20 -12.45
CA GLN A 76 15.13 4.44 -13.24
C GLN A 76 13.67 4.88 -13.46
N PRO A 77 13.39 6.18 -13.36
CA PRO A 77 14.33 7.26 -12.99
C PRO A 77 14.69 7.27 -11.50
N TYR A 78 13.87 6.63 -10.65
CA TYR A 78 14.01 6.45 -9.19
C TYR A 78 13.13 5.28 -8.73
N PRO A 79 13.29 4.78 -7.48
CA PRO A 79 12.35 3.81 -6.90
C PRO A 79 10.93 4.38 -6.85
N PRO A 80 9.89 3.63 -7.26
CA PRO A 80 8.51 4.15 -7.30
C PRO A 80 8.06 4.70 -5.95
N LEU A 81 7.44 5.89 -5.99
CA LEU A 81 6.87 6.56 -4.83
C LEU A 81 5.42 6.17 -4.63
N TRP A 82 5.12 5.67 -3.45
CA TRP A 82 3.79 5.35 -2.99
C TRP A 82 3.37 6.35 -1.92
N PHE A 83 2.10 6.70 -1.90
CA PHE A 83 1.58 7.67 -0.95
C PHE A 83 0.09 7.47 -0.71
N GLY A 84 -0.34 7.62 0.54
CA GLY A 84 -1.75 7.56 0.93
C GLY A 84 -2.17 8.78 1.73
N GLY A 85 -3.35 9.28 1.45
CA GLY A 85 -3.95 10.39 2.19
C GLY A 85 -5.28 10.80 1.57
N SER A 86 -6.26 11.17 2.40
CA SER A 86 -7.62 11.46 1.95
C SER A 86 -7.98 12.96 1.93
N SER A 87 -7.10 13.83 2.45
CA SER A 87 -7.29 15.28 2.39
C SER A 87 -7.08 15.81 0.97
N GLU A 88 -7.61 17.01 0.69
CA GLU A 88 -7.41 17.68 -0.60
C GLU A 88 -5.92 17.91 -0.90
N ALA A 89 -5.15 18.34 0.11
CA ALA A 89 -3.69 18.52 -0.02
C ALA A 89 -2.99 17.20 -0.34
N ALA A 90 -3.40 16.10 0.31
CA ALA A 90 -2.86 14.76 0.04
C ALA A 90 -3.14 14.31 -1.40
N GLN A 91 -4.36 14.48 -1.87
CA GLN A 91 -4.73 14.12 -3.23
C GLN A 91 -4.01 14.97 -4.28
N THR A 92 -3.76 16.24 -3.99
CA THR A 92 -3.00 17.15 -4.86
C THR A 92 -1.55 16.69 -4.95
N LEU A 93 -0.89 16.43 -3.81
CA LEU A 93 0.47 15.89 -3.77
C LEU A 93 0.56 14.56 -4.55
N ALA A 94 -0.41 13.66 -4.35
CA ALA A 94 -0.45 12.39 -5.06
C ALA A 94 -0.56 12.59 -6.57
N ALA A 95 -1.51 13.39 -7.03
CA ALA A 95 -1.73 13.65 -8.45
C ALA A 95 -0.50 14.27 -9.13
N GLU A 96 0.27 15.08 -8.42
CA GLU A 96 1.43 15.80 -8.97
C GLU A 96 2.73 15.01 -8.91
N GLN A 97 2.92 14.15 -7.89
CA GLN A 97 4.27 13.71 -7.60
C GLN A 97 4.49 12.21 -7.36
N VAL A 98 3.44 11.42 -7.04
CA VAL A 98 3.65 10.01 -6.73
C VAL A 98 3.32 9.09 -7.91
N ASP A 99 3.77 7.86 -7.83
CA ASP A 99 3.56 6.85 -8.88
C ASP A 99 2.40 5.92 -8.55
N SER A 100 2.15 5.68 -7.26
CA SER A 100 1.02 4.89 -6.78
C SER A 100 0.31 5.57 -5.61
N TYR A 101 -1.01 5.69 -5.71
CA TYR A 101 -1.85 6.20 -4.63
C TYR A 101 -2.45 5.06 -3.83
N LEU A 102 -2.32 5.13 -2.50
CA LEU A 102 -2.87 4.15 -1.57
C LEU A 102 -4.12 4.67 -0.88
N THR A 103 -5.17 3.86 -0.84
CA THR A 103 -6.35 4.10 0.01
C THR A 103 -6.48 3.02 1.07
N TRP A 104 -7.26 3.31 2.10
CA TRP A 104 -7.72 2.30 3.05
C TRP A 104 -9.01 1.65 2.54
N GLY A 105 -9.34 0.46 3.05
CA GLY A 105 -10.49 -0.31 2.65
C GLY A 105 -11.82 0.32 3.09
N GLU A 106 -12.33 1.22 2.29
CA GLU A 106 -13.71 1.71 2.37
C GLU A 106 -14.63 0.82 1.51
N PRO A 107 -15.96 0.92 1.63
CA PRO A 107 -16.87 0.24 0.72
C PRO A 107 -16.54 0.52 -0.77
N PRO A 108 -16.74 -0.44 -1.68
CA PRO A 108 -16.36 -0.32 -3.09
C PRO A 108 -16.81 0.97 -3.78
N ALA A 109 -18.03 1.44 -3.49
CA ALA A 109 -18.55 2.68 -4.05
C ALA A 109 -17.72 3.91 -3.63
N ALA A 110 -17.30 4.00 -2.36
CA ALA A 110 -16.48 5.10 -1.85
C ALA A 110 -15.05 5.05 -2.41
N VAL A 111 -14.49 3.84 -2.59
CA VAL A 111 -13.18 3.66 -3.24
C VAL A 111 -13.24 4.08 -4.71
N LYS A 112 -14.29 3.70 -5.43
CA LYS A 112 -14.52 4.11 -6.83
C LYS A 112 -14.52 5.62 -6.97
N GLU A 113 -15.33 6.33 -6.17
CA GLU A 113 -15.42 7.79 -6.20
C GLU A 113 -14.04 8.43 -5.99
N LYS A 114 -13.28 7.96 -5.00
CA LYS A 114 -11.93 8.46 -4.70
C LYS A 114 -10.96 8.25 -5.86
N ILE A 115 -10.98 7.08 -6.48
CA ILE A 115 -10.13 6.77 -7.63
C ILE A 115 -10.47 7.69 -8.81
N GLU A 116 -11.75 7.89 -9.12
CA GLU A 116 -12.17 8.74 -10.23
C GLU A 116 -11.78 10.22 -10.02
N GLN A 117 -11.89 10.71 -8.78
CA GLN A 117 -11.42 12.05 -8.42
C GLN A 117 -9.91 12.19 -8.65
N LEU A 118 -9.12 11.21 -8.21
CA LEU A 118 -7.67 11.21 -8.39
C LEU A 118 -7.26 11.05 -9.84
N LYS A 119 -7.93 10.19 -10.62
CA LYS A 119 -7.71 10.05 -12.06
C LYS A 119 -7.88 11.40 -12.76
N THR A 120 -8.95 12.13 -12.41
CA THR A 120 -9.22 13.45 -12.98
C THR A 120 -8.12 14.46 -12.63
N LYS A 121 -7.70 14.50 -11.36
CA LYS A 121 -6.61 15.38 -10.91
C LYS A 121 -5.27 15.07 -11.58
N ALA A 122 -4.91 13.78 -11.66
CA ALA A 122 -3.67 13.34 -12.29
C ALA A 122 -3.67 13.61 -13.80
N ALA A 123 -4.79 13.35 -14.49
CA ALA A 123 -4.94 13.63 -15.91
C ALA A 123 -4.78 15.13 -16.23
N ALA A 124 -5.28 16.03 -15.38
CA ALA A 124 -5.09 17.46 -15.51
C ALA A 124 -3.61 17.90 -15.40
N LYS A 125 -2.76 17.04 -14.82
CA LYS A 125 -1.30 17.22 -14.73
C LYS A 125 -0.54 16.38 -15.78
N GLY A 126 -1.25 15.77 -16.75
CA GLY A 126 -0.66 14.89 -17.76
C GLY A 126 -0.09 13.58 -17.21
N ARG A 127 -0.58 13.12 -16.05
CA ARG A 127 -0.06 11.94 -15.35
C ARG A 127 -1.10 10.84 -15.22
N THR A 128 -0.59 9.61 -15.09
CA THR A 128 -1.37 8.41 -14.74
C THR A 128 -0.75 7.82 -13.47
N LEU A 129 -1.61 7.37 -12.54
CA LEU A 129 -1.22 6.73 -11.29
C LEU A 129 -1.63 5.25 -11.32
N SER A 130 -0.90 4.40 -10.61
CA SER A 130 -1.44 3.14 -10.14
C SER A 130 -2.17 3.33 -8.81
N TYR A 131 -3.04 2.38 -8.45
CA TYR A 131 -3.85 2.48 -7.24
C TYR A 131 -3.68 1.26 -6.37
N GLY A 132 -3.55 1.48 -5.07
CA GLY A 132 -3.45 0.42 -4.09
C GLY A 132 -4.45 0.58 -2.95
N ILE A 133 -4.78 -0.53 -2.32
CA ILE A 133 -5.67 -0.56 -1.16
C ILE A 133 -5.05 -1.35 -0.01
N ARG A 134 -5.21 -0.84 1.21
CA ARG A 134 -4.84 -1.56 2.41
C ARG A 134 -6.07 -2.04 3.15
N LEU A 135 -6.11 -3.35 3.40
CA LEU A 135 -7.17 -4.07 4.08
C LEU A 135 -6.57 -5.09 5.06
N HIS A 136 -7.35 -5.52 6.02
CA HIS A 136 -7.11 -6.78 6.70
C HIS A 136 -7.87 -7.91 6.01
N VAL A 137 -7.53 -9.14 6.34
CA VAL A 137 -8.22 -10.34 5.88
C VAL A 137 -8.46 -11.28 7.05
N ILE A 138 -9.59 -11.99 7.01
CA ILE A 138 -9.92 -13.09 7.91
C ILE A 138 -10.48 -14.21 7.04
N VAL A 139 -9.63 -15.19 6.70
CA VAL A 139 -10.00 -16.29 5.79
C VAL A 139 -10.14 -17.57 6.58
N ARG A 140 -11.29 -18.26 6.42
CA ARG A 140 -11.56 -19.58 6.99
C ARG A 140 -12.20 -20.47 5.92
N GLU A 141 -12.32 -21.74 6.21
CA GLU A 141 -12.88 -22.73 5.30
C GLU A 141 -14.35 -22.45 4.94
N THR A 142 -15.08 -21.77 5.83
CA THR A 142 -16.48 -21.35 5.60
C THR A 142 -16.71 -19.90 6.02
N ASN A 143 -17.75 -19.27 5.48
CA ASN A 143 -18.14 -17.92 5.88
C ASN A 143 -18.46 -17.85 7.37
N GLU A 144 -19.18 -18.82 7.91
CA GLU A 144 -19.57 -18.88 9.33
C GLU A 144 -18.34 -18.92 10.23
N ALA A 145 -17.32 -19.71 9.88
CA ALA A 145 -16.07 -19.79 10.63
C ALA A 145 -15.28 -18.48 10.55
N ALA A 146 -15.34 -17.75 9.44
CA ALA A 146 -14.70 -16.45 9.31
C ALA A 146 -15.38 -15.38 10.18
N TRP A 147 -16.70 -15.35 10.21
CA TRP A 147 -17.46 -14.47 11.11
C TRP A 147 -17.22 -14.79 12.58
N GLN A 148 -17.20 -16.07 12.94
CA GLN A 148 -16.87 -16.50 14.31
C GLN A 148 -15.46 -16.03 14.71
N ALA A 149 -14.47 -16.10 13.81
CA ALA A 149 -13.12 -15.61 14.08
C ALA A 149 -13.09 -14.07 14.25
N ALA A 150 -13.92 -13.32 13.53
CA ALA A 150 -14.06 -11.88 13.72
C ALA A 150 -14.68 -11.53 15.07
N ASP A 151 -15.71 -12.28 15.50
CA ASP A 151 -16.34 -12.13 16.82
C ASP A 151 -15.35 -12.46 17.95
N GLU A 152 -14.54 -13.52 17.78
CA GLU A 152 -13.51 -13.90 18.73
C GLU A 152 -12.46 -12.81 18.90
N LEU A 153 -12.02 -12.14 17.83
CA LEU A 153 -11.09 -11.02 17.91
C LEU A 153 -11.63 -9.86 18.77
N LEU A 154 -12.93 -9.62 18.76
CA LEU A 154 -13.57 -8.59 19.58
C LEU A 154 -13.99 -9.05 20.98
N SER A 155 -14.00 -10.35 21.25
CA SER A 155 -14.52 -10.90 22.53
C SER A 155 -13.76 -10.40 23.76
N HIS A 156 -12.47 -10.08 23.59
CA HIS A 156 -11.60 -9.58 24.66
C HIS A 156 -11.49 -8.06 24.71
N VAL A 157 -12.16 -7.35 23.81
CA VAL A 157 -12.17 -5.89 23.76
C VAL A 157 -13.41 -5.39 24.51
N ASN A 158 -13.25 -4.59 25.55
CA ASN A 158 -14.35 -3.97 26.27
C ASN A 158 -14.71 -2.58 25.70
N ASP A 159 -15.88 -2.06 26.11
CA ASP A 159 -16.39 -0.78 25.60
C ASP A 159 -15.56 0.41 26.07
N ASP A 160 -14.95 0.35 27.25
CA ASP A 160 -14.04 1.40 27.72
C ASP A 160 -12.79 1.51 26.84
N THR A 161 -12.25 0.37 26.41
CA THR A 161 -11.13 0.33 25.46
C THR A 161 -11.52 0.95 24.11
N ILE A 162 -12.73 0.64 23.61
CA ILE A 162 -13.23 1.25 22.38
C ILE A 162 -13.38 2.76 22.56
N ALA A 163 -14.03 3.21 23.64
CA ALA A 163 -14.24 4.63 23.92
C ALA A 163 -12.91 5.39 23.99
N ALA A 164 -11.91 4.84 24.70
CA ALA A 164 -10.60 5.44 24.81
C ALA A 164 -9.87 5.53 23.46
N ALA A 165 -9.93 4.47 22.65
CA ALA A 165 -9.34 4.45 21.32
C ALA A 165 -10.00 5.48 20.39
N GLN A 166 -11.35 5.53 20.36
CA GLN A 166 -12.09 6.49 19.54
C GLN A 166 -11.84 7.93 19.96
N ALA A 167 -11.73 8.20 21.26
CA ALA A 167 -11.36 9.52 21.77
C ALA A 167 -9.95 9.96 21.31
N LYS A 168 -8.99 9.03 21.27
CA LYS A 168 -7.67 9.30 20.69
C LYS A 168 -7.74 9.57 19.19
N PHE A 169 -8.48 8.74 18.44
CA PHE A 169 -8.58 8.90 16.97
C PHE A 169 -9.26 10.20 16.58
N ALA A 170 -10.22 10.70 17.37
CA ALA A 170 -10.88 11.97 17.15
C ALA A 170 -9.93 13.18 17.26
N GLN A 171 -8.78 13.02 17.91
CA GLN A 171 -7.75 14.06 18.04
C GLN A 171 -6.75 14.08 16.89
N MET A 172 -6.78 13.06 16.02
CA MET A 172 -5.87 12.97 14.89
C MET A 172 -6.22 13.97 13.79
N ASP A 173 -5.23 14.68 13.28
CA ASP A 173 -5.30 15.52 12.09
C ASP A 173 -5.23 14.66 10.82
N SER A 174 -6.21 13.77 10.65
CA SER A 174 -6.27 12.81 9.55
C SER A 174 -7.68 12.61 9.03
N VAL A 175 -7.95 13.12 7.83
CA VAL A 175 -9.22 12.89 7.12
C VAL A 175 -9.45 11.38 6.89
N GLY A 176 -8.39 10.61 6.61
CA GLY A 176 -8.49 9.17 6.45
C GLY A 176 -8.98 8.48 7.73
N GLN A 177 -8.45 8.88 8.91
CA GLN A 177 -8.89 8.34 10.19
C GLN A 177 -10.34 8.70 10.50
N GLN A 178 -10.76 9.92 10.23
CA GLN A 178 -12.15 10.36 10.39
C GLN A 178 -13.10 9.54 9.51
N ARG A 179 -12.72 9.28 8.26
CA ARG A 179 -13.50 8.44 7.34
C ARG A 179 -13.62 7.00 7.84
N MET A 180 -12.52 6.40 8.35
CA MET A 180 -12.57 5.05 8.93
C MET A 180 -13.45 5.00 10.18
N ALA A 181 -13.34 5.95 11.08
CA ALA A 181 -14.18 6.04 12.29
C ALA A 181 -15.67 6.19 11.94
N ALA A 182 -16.00 6.93 10.90
CA ALA A 182 -17.39 7.11 10.43
C ALA A 182 -18.03 5.80 9.93
N LEU A 183 -17.25 4.81 9.48
CA LEU A 183 -17.79 3.54 8.97
C LEU A 183 -18.51 2.72 10.06
N HIS A 184 -18.04 2.78 11.29
CA HIS A 184 -18.60 2.02 12.43
C HIS A 184 -19.18 2.91 13.54
N GLY A 185 -18.86 4.23 13.53
CA GLY A 185 -19.35 5.19 14.54
C GLY A 185 -18.97 4.83 15.98
N GLY A 186 -17.91 4.05 16.20
CA GLY A 186 -17.50 3.55 17.52
C GLY A 186 -18.39 2.44 18.09
N ARG A 187 -19.27 1.84 17.30
CA ARG A 187 -20.31 0.90 17.74
C ARG A 187 -20.02 -0.52 17.25
N ARG A 188 -20.46 -1.53 18.02
CA ARG A 188 -20.30 -2.95 17.71
C ARG A 188 -21.43 -3.54 16.87
N ASP A 189 -22.56 -2.86 16.76
CA ASP A 189 -23.81 -3.38 16.23
C ASP A 189 -23.97 -3.23 14.71
N ASN A 190 -23.01 -2.59 14.04
CA ASN A 190 -23.05 -2.40 12.60
C ASN A 190 -21.61 -2.44 12.02
N LEU A 191 -20.98 -3.59 12.09
CA LEU A 191 -19.59 -3.75 11.67
C LEU A 191 -19.44 -4.32 10.26
N GLU A 192 -20.45 -5.00 9.71
CA GLU A 192 -20.51 -5.33 8.29
C GLU A 192 -21.00 -4.11 7.51
N ILE A 193 -20.06 -3.34 6.96
CA ILE A 193 -20.31 -2.06 6.29
C ILE A 193 -20.53 -2.18 4.78
N SER A 194 -20.24 -3.34 4.24
CA SER A 194 -20.50 -3.81 2.88
C SER A 194 -20.41 -5.34 2.90
N PRO A 195 -20.94 -6.08 1.92
CA PRO A 195 -20.88 -7.54 1.96
C PRO A 195 -19.47 -8.07 2.20
N ASN A 196 -19.28 -8.82 3.30
CA ASN A 196 -18.01 -9.39 3.74
C ASN A 196 -16.88 -8.36 3.98
N LEU A 197 -17.23 -7.10 4.19
CA LEU A 197 -16.32 -6.03 4.60
C LEU A 197 -16.65 -5.60 6.03
N TRP A 198 -15.79 -5.97 6.97
CA TRP A 198 -15.97 -5.79 8.40
C TRP A 198 -15.08 -4.67 8.95
N ALA A 199 -15.67 -3.77 9.74
CA ALA A 199 -14.97 -2.59 10.27
C ALA A 199 -14.52 -2.74 11.73
N GLY A 200 -14.57 -3.94 12.31
CA GLY A 200 -14.32 -4.16 13.73
C GLY A 200 -12.90 -3.84 14.19
N ILE A 201 -11.91 -3.97 13.32
CA ILE A 201 -10.52 -3.62 13.66
C ILE A 201 -10.41 -2.12 13.96
N GLY A 202 -11.14 -1.29 13.23
CA GLY A 202 -11.18 0.17 13.40
C GLY A 202 -11.71 0.65 14.75
N LEU A 203 -12.39 -0.22 15.50
CA LEU A 203 -12.87 0.14 16.84
C LEU A 203 -11.71 0.46 17.82
N VAL A 204 -10.58 -0.24 17.69
CA VAL A 204 -9.46 -0.13 18.64
C VAL A 204 -8.11 0.13 17.98
N ARG A 205 -8.05 0.12 16.64
CA ARG A 205 -6.81 0.35 15.89
C ARG A 205 -6.98 1.49 14.90
N GLY A 206 -6.07 2.45 14.96
CA GLY A 206 -5.96 3.53 13.96
C GLY A 206 -5.42 3.02 12.62
N GLY A 207 -5.68 3.78 11.57
CA GLY A 207 -5.29 3.45 10.20
C GLY A 207 -6.32 2.58 9.48
N ALA A 208 -5.88 1.67 8.61
CA ALA A 208 -6.78 0.74 7.92
C ALA A 208 -7.49 -0.18 8.94
N GLY A 209 -8.77 0.05 9.15
CA GLY A 209 -9.57 -0.58 10.19
C GLY A 209 -10.60 -1.58 9.69
N THR A 210 -10.54 -1.97 8.41
CA THR A 210 -11.50 -2.86 7.76
C THR A 210 -10.84 -4.17 7.32
N ALA A 211 -11.60 -5.25 7.31
CA ALA A 211 -11.17 -6.57 6.87
C ALA A 211 -12.14 -7.16 5.84
N LEU A 212 -11.60 -7.77 4.79
CA LEU A 212 -12.34 -8.73 3.98
C LEU A 212 -12.38 -10.05 4.73
N LEU A 213 -13.55 -10.62 4.90
CA LEU A 213 -13.68 -11.88 5.60
C LEU A 213 -14.66 -12.83 4.90
N GLY A 214 -14.41 -14.12 5.03
CA GLY A 214 -15.24 -15.16 4.45
C GLY A 214 -14.47 -16.43 4.12
N ASP A 215 -15.13 -17.30 3.37
CA ASP A 215 -14.47 -18.42 2.72
C ASP A 215 -13.54 -17.95 1.58
N PRO A 216 -12.66 -18.80 1.08
CA PRO A 216 -11.66 -18.39 0.07
C PRO A 216 -12.28 -17.81 -1.19
N GLN A 217 -13.40 -18.38 -1.68
CA GLN A 217 -14.11 -17.92 -2.87
C GLN A 217 -14.73 -16.54 -2.65
N THR A 218 -15.34 -16.33 -1.50
CA THR A 218 -15.92 -15.05 -1.12
C THR A 218 -14.84 -13.96 -1.05
N VAL A 219 -13.73 -14.23 -0.35
CA VAL A 219 -12.64 -13.25 -0.24
C VAL A 219 -12.01 -12.96 -1.60
N ALA A 220 -11.77 -13.97 -2.44
CA ALA A 220 -11.27 -13.78 -3.81
C ALA A 220 -12.22 -12.93 -4.65
N ALA A 221 -13.54 -13.16 -4.56
CA ALA A 221 -14.54 -12.36 -5.26
C ALA A 221 -14.56 -10.89 -4.79
N ARG A 222 -14.39 -10.64 -3.49
CA ARG A 222 -14.29 -9.26 -2.96
C ARG A 222 -13.01 -8.56 -3.41
N ILE A 223 -11.89 -9.26 -3.49
CA ILE A 223 -10.63 -8.74 -4.05
C ILE A 223 -10.84 -8.37 -5.53
N GLN A 224 -11.48 -9.24 -6.31
CA GLN A 224 -11.76 -8.97 -7.72
C GLN A 224 -12.65 -7.75 -7.91
N GLU A 225 -13.64 -7.54 -7.04
CA GLU A 225 -14.49 -6.34 -7.07
C GLU A 225 -13.67 -5.06 -6.96
N TYR A 226 -12.69 -4.99 -6.04
CA TYR A 226 -11.78 -3.84 -5.95
C TYR A 226 -10.84 -3.74 -7.15
N ALA A 227 -10.36 -4.87 -7.68
CA ALA A 227 -9.53 -4.89 -8.88
C ALA A 227 -10.27 -4.33 -10.10
N ASP A 228 -11.55 -4.66 -10.24
CA ASP A 228 -12.42 -4.15 -11.33
C ASP A 228 -12.65 -2.63 -11.26
N LEU A 229 -12.47 -2.02 -10.08
CA LEU A 229 -12.47 -0.56 -9.90
C LEU A 229 -11.16 0.11 -10.37
N GLY A 230 -10.12 -0.68 -10.63
CA GLY A 230 -8.79 -0.22 -11.01
C GLY A 230 -7.78 -0.20 -9.86
N ILE A 231 -8.00 -1.00 -8.81
CA ILE A 231 -6.98 -1.26 -7.81
C ILE A 231 -6.00 -2.29 -8.37
N ASP A 232 -4.73 -1.89 -8.48
CA ASP A 232 -3.64 -2.72 -9.01
C ASP A 232 -2.85 -3.42 -7.89
N ASN A 233 -2.87 -2.85 -6.69
CA ASN A 233 -2.01 -3.28 -5.60
C ASN A 233 -2.84 -3.50 -4.32
N PHE A 234 -2.64 -4.65 -3.70
CA PHE A 234 -3.31 -5.01 -2.44
C PHE A 234 -2.29 -5.21 -1.34
N ILE A 235 -2.47 -4.51 -0.21
CA ILE A 235 -1.66 -4.66 0.98
C ILE A 235 -2.55 -5.28 2.06
N PHE A 236 -2.32 -6.55 2.34
CA PHE A 236 -3.10 -7.28 3.33
C PHE A 236 -2.36 -7.41 4.67
N SER A 237 -3.13 -7.44 5.73
CA SER A 237 -2.69 -7.77 7.08
C SER A 237 -3.71 -8.70 7.72
N GLY A 238 -3.38 -9.32 8.83
CA GLY A 238 -4.30 -10.18 9.57
C GLY A 238 -3.91 -10.28 11.05
N TYR A 239 -4.74 -10.87 11.85
CA TYR A 239 -4.47 -11.14 13.26
C TYR A 239 -4.81 -12.60 13.60
N PRO A 240 -3.81 -13.41 14.03
CA PRO A 240 -2.37 -13.13 14.07
C PRO A 240 -1.77 -12.98 12.66
N HIS A 241 -0.74 -12.14 12.49
CA HIS A 241 -0.19 -11.79 11.17
C HIS A 241 0.35 -12.99 10.40
N LEU A 242 1.11 -13.87 11.06
CA LEU A 242 1.78 -14.98 10.41
C LEU A 242 0.78 -16.04 9.96
N GLU A 243 -0.13 -16.42 10.83
CA GLU A 243 -1.14 -17.43 10.55
C GLU A 243 -2.09 -17.00 9.44
N GLU A 244 -2.53 -15.73 9.47
CA GLU A 244 -3.38 -15.20 8.39
C GLU A 244 -2.63 -15.11 7.05
N ALA A 245 -1.33 -14.81 7.07
CA ALA A 245 -0.53 -14.82 5.85
C ALA A 245 -0.44 -16.22 5.22
N TYR A 246 -0.25 -17.26 6.03
CA TYR A 246 -0.27 -18.64 5.55
C TYR A 246 -1.65 -19.04 5.02
N ARG A 247 -2.72 -18.78 5.78
CA ARG A 247 -4.09 -19.10 5.35
C ARG A 247 -4.43 -18.41 4.03
N PHE A 248 -4.09 -17.12 3.92
CA PHE A 248 -4.33 -16.37 2.69
C PHE A 248 -3.54 -16.97 1.51
N ALA A 249 -2.27 -17.29 1.71
CA ALA A 249 -1.44 -17.86 0.66
C ALA A 249 -1.93 -19.24 0.21
N GLU A 250 -2.33 -20.08 1.15
CA GLU A 250 -2.79 -21.45 0.85
C GLU A 250 -4.20 -21.48 0.25
N LEU A 251 -5.10 -20.64 0.75
CA LEU A 251 -6.52 -20.72 0.44
C LEU A 251 -6.97 -19.75 -0.66
N VAL A 252 -6.38 -18.55 -0.72
CA VAL A 252 -6.84 -17.48 -1.62
C VAL A 252 -5.94 -17.30 -2.84
N PHE A 253 -4.61 -17.35 -2.72
CA PHE A 253 -3.72 -17.20 -3.87
C PHE A 253 -4.04 -18.11 -5.06
N PRO A 254 -4.41 -19.39 -4.87
CA PRO A 254 -4.79 -20.25 -5.99
C PRO A 254 -6.02 -19.80 -6.78
N LEU A 255 -6.85 -18.92 -6.18
CA LEU A 255 -8.07 -18.40 -6.78
C LEU A 255 -7.89 -17.04 -7.46
N LEU A 256 -6.74 -16.40 -7.25
CA LEU A 256 -6.46 -15.09 -7.83
C LEU A 256 -5.74 -15.22 -9.18
N PRO A 257 -5.98 -14.31 -10.13
CA PRO A 257 -5.31 -14.31 -11.44
C PRO A 257 -3.88 -13.76 -11.34
N ILE A 258 -3.08 -14.30 -10.41
CA ILE A 258 -1.69 -13.92 -10.18
C ILE A 258 -0.74 -15.03 -10.60
N ASP A 259 0.40 -14.66 -11.17
CA ASP A 259 1.45 -15.63 -11.47
C ASP A 259 2.25 -15.96 -10.21
N THR A 260 1.77 -16.95 -9.45
CA THR A 260 2.42 -17.41 -8.24
C THR A 260 3.76 -18.13 -8.50
N GLN A 261 4.01 -18.60 -9.72
CA GLN A 261 5.26 -19.30 -10.04
C GLN A 261 6.47 -18.35 -10.10
N ASN A 262 6.24 -17.09 -10.47
CA ASN A 262 7.28 -16.06 -10.49
C ASN A 262 7.47 -15.36 -9.15
N THR A 263 6.50 -15.46 -8.25
CA THR A 263 6.56 -14.85 -6.90
C THR A 263 7.20 -15.74 -5.85
N LEU A 264 7.16 -17.05 -6.04
CA LEU A 264 7.88 -17.97 -5.18
C LEU A 264 9.38 -17.87 -5.49
N VAL A 265 10.11 -17.12 -4.69
CA VAL A 265 11.57 -17.19 -4.66
C VAL A 265 11.91 -18.65 -4.40
N LYS A 266 12.45 -19.33 -5.42
CA LYS A 266 12.95 -20.70 -5.23
C LYS A 266 13.89 -20.66 -4.04
N PRO A 267 13.68 -21.48 -3.00
CA PRO A 267 14.53 -21.43 -1.83
C PRO A 267 15.98 -21.58 -2.28
N ASN A 268 16.81 -20.63 -1.90
CA ASN A 268 18.24 -20.73 -2.14
C ASN A 268 18.75 -21.86 -1.25
N LEU A 269 19.03 -23.02 -1.83
CA LEU A 269 19.48 -24.21 -1.11
C LEU A 269 20.92 -24.11 -0.62
N THR A 270 21.55 -22.96 -0.83
CA THR A 270 22.87 -22.65 -0.27
C THR A 270 22.72 -21.77 0.96
N GLY A 271 23.36 -22.14 2.04
CA GLY A 271 23.48 -21.32 3.24
C GLY A 271 24.33 -20.08 3.00
N PRO A 272 24.41 -19.15 3.99
CA PRO A 272 25.10 -17.87 3.88
C PRO A 272 26.59 -17.99 3.59
N PHE A 273 27.19 -19.14 3.81
CA PHE A 273 28.62 -19.41 3.54
C PHE A 273 28.82 -20.26 2.27
N GLY A 274 27.77 -20.45 1.46
CA GLY A 274 27.85 -21.26 0.23
C GLY A 274 27.76 -22.75 0.47
N GLU A 275 27.47 -23.19 1.70
CA GLU A 275 27.27 -24.61 2.02
C GLU A 275 26.04 -25.15 1.30
N ILE A 276 26.13 -26.36 0.82
CA ILE A 276 25.05 -27.06 0.13
C ILE A 276 24.13 -27.69 1.19
N VAL A 277 22.88 -27.24 1.20
CA VAL A 277 21.86 -27.74 2.14
C VAL A 277 21.34 -29.12 1.76
N ALA A 278 21.48 -29.53 0.48
CA ALA A 278 21.19 -30.88 0.00
C ALA A 278 22.41 -31.45 -0.68
N ASN A 279 22.89 -32.60 -0.18
CA ASN A 279 24.02 -33.33 -0.71
C ASN A 279 23.89 -33.57 -2.19
N ASN A 280 24.46 -33.11 -3.12
CA ASN A 280 24.41 -33.27 -4.58
C ASN A 280 23.70 -32.16 -5.36
N TYR A 281 23.28 -31.06 -4.74
CA TYR A 281 22.78 -29.91 -5.47
C TYR A 281 23.88 -28.85 -5.62
N ALA A 282 24.39 -28.68 -6.84
CA ALA A 282 25.19 -27.51 -7.19
C ALA A 282 24.28 -26.49 -7.83
N PRO A 283 24.11 -25.28 -7.26
CA PRO A 283 23.34 -24.25 -7.93
C PRO A 283 23.98 -23.92 -9.27
N PRO A 284 23.19 -23.69 -10.34
CA PRO A 284 23.75 -23.26 -11.62
C PRO A 284 24.53 -21.97 -11.38
N GLN A 285 25.79 -21.93 -11.82
CA GLN A 285 26.57 -20.70 -11.82
C GLN A 285 25.78 -19.67 -12.62
N GLN A 286 25.42 -18.56 -11.99
CA GLN A 286 24.91 -17.41 -12.72
C GLN A 286 26.02 -16.90 -13.64
N THR A 287 25.97 -17.32 -14.89
CA THR A 287 26.68 -16.60 -15.93
C THR A 287 26.11 -15.19 -15.90
N ARG A 288 26.97 -14.21 -15.66
CA ARG A 288 26.63 -12.81 -15.90
C ARG A 288 26.46 -12.66 -17.42
N ASP A 289 25.28 -13.01 -17.90
CA ASP A 289 24.87 -12.57 -19.21
C ASP A 289 24.73 -11.06 -19.16
N THR A 290 25.66 -10.39 -19.80
CA THR A 290 25.52 -9.00 -20.22
C THR A 290 24.47 -8.96 -21.34
N ALA A 291 23.25 -9.32 -21.01
CA ALA A 291 22.14 -9.21 -21.94
C ALA A 291 21.62 -7.77 -21.89
N THR A 292 21.82 -7.08 -22.98
CA THR A 292 21.18 -5.82 -23.36
C THR A 292 19.69 -5.82 -22.96
N PRO A 293 19.18 -4.74 -22.35
CA PRO A 293 17.78 -4.68 -21.95
C PRO A 293 16.88 -4.82 -23.19
N LYS A 294 16.09 -5.86 -23.26
CA LYS A 294 15.02 -5.96 -24.25
C LYS A 294 13.94 -4.95 -23.88
N THR A 295 13.72 -4.00 -24.76
CA THR A 295 12.60 -3.06 -24.73
C THR A 295 11.29 -3.85 -24.59
N PRO A 296 10.39 -3.51 -23.66
CA PRO A 296 9.12 -4.19 -23.56
C PRO A 296 8.27 -3.88 -24.82
N THR A 297 8.00 -4.90 -25.58
CA THR A 297 7.05 -4.82 -26.70
C THR A 297 5.65 -4.81 -26.09
N THR A 298 4.97 -3.68 -26.18
CA THR A 298 3.54 -3.55 -25.87
C THR A 298 2.73 -4.41 -26.85
N ALA A 299 2.32 -5.59 -26.40
CA ALA A 299 1.32 -6.38 -27.09
C ALA A 299 -0.03 -6.21 -26.37
N ALA A 300 -0.95 -5.51 -27.01
CA ALA A 300 -2.33 -5.44 -26.56
C ALA A 300 -2.99 -6.82 -26.61
N PRO A 301 -3.81 -7.21 -25.62
CA PRO A 301 -4.55 -8.44 -25.69
C PRO A 301 -5.71 -8.30 -26.69
N LYS A 302 -5.72 -9.14 -27.73
CA LYS A 302 -6.87 -9.33 -28.59
C LYS A 302 -7.85 -10.27 -27.88
N HIS A 303 -8.95 -9.74 -27.41
CA HIS A 303 -10.13 -10.55 -27.09
C HIS A 303 -10.72 -11.10 -28.38
N ALA A 304 -10.69 -12.41 -28.54
CA ALA A 304 -11.52 -13.11 -29.52
C ALA A 304 -12.66 -13.78 -28.74
N ILE A 305 -13.86 -13.23 -28.93
CA ILE A 305 -15.11 -13.91 -28.60
C ILE A 305 -15.42 -14.79 -29.81
N ALA A 306 -15.64 -16.06 -29.58
CA ALA A 306 -16.26 -16.97 -30.55
C ALA A 306 -17.41 -17.66 -29.84
N SER A 307 -18.59 -17.40 -30.42
CA SER A 307 -19.91 -18.06 -30.40
C SER A 307 -20.10 -19.29 -29.53
#